data_90636e99ec3a8a9171d29e1b28401a55
#
_entry.id   90636e99ec3a8a9171d29e1b28401a55
#
_cell.length_a   1.000
_cell.length_b   1.000
_cell.length_c   1.000
_cell.angle_alpha   90.00
_cell.angle_beta   90.00
_cell.angle_gamma   90.00
#
_symmetry.space_group_name_H-M   'P 1'
#
loop_
_entity.id
_entity.type
_entity.pdbx_description
1 polymer ?
#
loop_
_entity_poly.entity_id
_entity_poly.type
_entity_poly.pdbx_seq_one_letter_code
_entity_poly.pdbx_strand_id
1 'polypeptide(L)'
;MRAKKLFALSVLIFFTSSITASVSFYGKLNFSYENEDSAEESNTDFVNNASRIGIKGNFKLNDKYSLIFQAENEIDPTDGKADGEKVFKERNTFVGIKGDFGKLYAGTYDSALKLGQLKVDLFNDTRADIKYILQGENRMNSFVGYESPELIEGMKVSLNSISQSSGDFYSYSITYKTENINSALSVDKDAKGFDSTRLALMFAVYNFDIGLLLQNSKKISTNKKDEGHIFSINRKLSDKSSIYFQNAKSDMKIDDGEQRSFGYTYKINAKTKIFIHQSSRESSNKGKVDYISVGTEYKF
;
A
#
# COMPACT_ATOMS: atom_id res chain seq x y z
N MET A 1 -36.74 -23.80 -3.70
CA MET A 1 -36.30 -23.60 -2.30
C MET A 1 -35.01 -24.38 -2.08
N ARG A 2 -33.85 -23.77 -2.08
CA ARG A 2 -32.56 -24.38 -1.78
C ARG A 2 -32.12 -23.92 -0.38
N ALA A 3 -32.09 -24.90 0.56
CA ALA A 3 -31.66 -24.67 1.93
C ALA A 3 -30.15 -24.34 1.97
N LYS A 4 -29.81 -23.16 2.45
CA LYS A 4 -28.42 -22.79 2.78
C LYS A 4 -28.07 -23.50 4.09
N LYS A 5 -27.16 -24.49 4.02
CA LYS A 5 -26.59 -25.10 5.23
C LYS A 5 -25.59 -24.12 5.84
N LEU A 6 -25.96 -23.53 6.97
CA LEU A 6 -25.03 -22.84 7.86
C LEU A 6 -24.10 -23.89 8.48
N PHE A 7 -22.82 -23.85 8.16
CA PHE A 7 -21.79 -24.59 8.87
C PHE A 7 -21.33 -23.74 10.05
N ALA A 8 -21.90 -23.95 11.23
CA ALA A 8 -21.39 -23.37 12.46
C ALA A 8 -20.20 -24.21 12.93
N LEU A 9 -18.98 -23.68 12.72
CA LEU A 9 -17.75 -24.27 13.24
C LEU A 9 -17.55 -23.81 14.68
N SER A 10 -18.04 -24.61 15.65
CA SER A 10 -17.76 -24.43 17.08
C SER A 10 -16.37 -24.98 17.38
N VAL A 11 -15.35 -24.14 17.38
CA VAL A 11 -14.02 -24.52 17.86
C VAL A 11 -13.96 -24.17 19.36
N LEU A 12 -14.21 -25.18 20.19
CA LEU A 12 -14.02 -25.10 21.63
C LEU A 12 -12.55 -25.47 21.92
N ILE A 13 -11.66 -24.49 22.07
CA ILE A 13 -10.26 -24.75 22.42
C ILE A 13 -10.06 -24.45 23.90
N PHE A 14 -9.96 -25.51 24.72
CA PHE A 14 -9.44 -25.41 26.07
C PHE A 14 -7.92 -25.55 26.03
N PHE A 15 -7.19 -24.44 26.11
CA PHE A 15 -5.76 -24.45 26.38
C PHE A 15 -5.50 -23.77 27.73
N THR A 16 -5.10 -24.56 28.74
CA THR A 16 -4.57 -24.10 30.02
C THR A 16 -3.04 -23.99 29.98
N SER A 17 -2.50 -23.29 28.99
CA SER A 17 -1.12 -22.82 28.99
C SER A 17 -1.14 -21.30 29.02
N SER A 18 -0.20 -20.67 29.72
CA SER A 18 -0.06 -19.22 29.76
C SER A 18 0.21 -18.69 28.34
N ILE A 19 -0.84 -18.43 27.59
CA ILE A 19 -0.77 -17.90 26.24
C ILE A 19 -0.37 -16.43 26.38
N THR A 20 0.86 -16.09 26.06
CA THR A 20 1.27 -14.71 25.92
C THR A 20 0.64 -14.17 24.63
N ALA A 21 -0.51 -13.53 24.78
CA ALA A 21 -1.23 -12.90 23.68
C ALA A 21 -0.93 -11.41 23.67
N SER A 22 -0.47 -10.87 22.55
CA SER A 22 -0.44 -9.42 22.34
C SER A 22 -1.47 -9.04 21.27
N VAL A 23 -2.47 -8.28 21.68
CA VAL A 23 -3.44 -7.65 20.79
C VAL A 23 -3.25 -6.16 20.89
N SER A 24 -3.14 -5.48 19.74
CA SER A 24 -3.03 -4.03 19.69
C SER A 24 -4.10 -3.44 18.79
N PHE A 25 -4.73 -2.41 19.29
CA PHE A 25 -5.55 -1.49 18.53
C PHE A 25 -4.63 -0.41 17.94
N TYR A 26 -4.83 -0.04 16.70
CA TYR A 26 -4.05 0.99 16.02
C TYR A 26 -4.90 1.74 15.02
N GLY A 27 -4.42 2.89 14.60
CA GLY A 27 -5.08 3.64 13.55
C GLY A 27 -4.21 4.77 13.00
N LYS A 28 -4.76 5.38 11.98
CA LYS A 28 -4.22 6.57 11.31
C LYS A 28 -5.38 7.47 10.93
N LEU A 29 -5.36 8.70 11.40
CA LEU A 29 -6.17 9.79 10.87
C LEU A 29 -5.28 10.61 9.94
N ASN A 30 -5.66 10.74 8.69
CA ASN A 30 -4.88 11.45 7.67
C ASN A 30 -5.85 12.18 6.74
N PHE A 31 -5.83 13.50 6.79
CA PHE A 31 -6.71 14.34 6.00
C PHE A 31 -6.02 15.65 5.62
N SER A 32 -6.51 16.24 4.55
CA SER A 32 -6.02 17.50 4.02
C SER A 32 -7.17 18.39 3.56
N TYR A 33 -6.97 19.69 3.67
CA TYR A 33 -7.71 20.69 2.93
C TYR A 33 -7.00 20.92 1.62
N GLU A 34 -7.70 20.73 0.51
CA GLU A 34 -7.10 20.59 -0.81
C GLU A 34 -7.81 21.43 -1.83
N ASN A 35 -7.05 22.21 -2.59
CA ASN A 35 -7.52 22.88 -3.79
C ASN A 35 -7.09 22.06 -5.00
N GLU A 36 -8.05 21.73 -5.85
CA GLU A 36 -7.89 21.12 -7.15
C GLU A 36 -8.22 22.15 -8.21
N ASP A 37 -7.28 22.45 -9.13
CA ASP A 37 -7.42 23.43 -10.18
C ASP A 37 -7.17 22.78 -11.54
N SER A 38 -8.16 22.86 -12.42
CA SER A 38 -8.15 22.34 -13.78
C SER A 38 -8.60 23.42 -14.76
N ALA A 39 -8.49 23.12 -16.07
CA ALA A 39 -8.98 24.05 -17.11
C ALA A 39 -10.51 24.28 -17.07
N GLU A 40 -11.27 23.36 -16.46
CA GLU A 40 -12.72 23.39 -16.41
C GLU A 40 -13.24 24.03 -15.12
N GLU A 41 -12.61 23.73 -13.97
CA GLU A 41 -13.06 24.19 -12.66
C GLU A 41 -11.95 24.23 -11.63
N SER A 42 -12.19 25.00 -10.56
CA SER A 42 -11.37 25.01 -9.36
C SER A 42 -12.24 24.69 -8.15
N ASN A 43 -11.89 23.62 -7.43
CA ASN A 43 -12.63 23.15 -6.26
C ASN A 43 -11.73 23.08 -5.05
N THR A 44 -12.34 23.27 -3.87
CA THR A 44 -11.63 23.11 -2.59
C THR A 44 -12.41 22.20 -1.67
N ASP A 45 -11.79 21.11 -1.24
CA ASP A 45 -12.41 20.07 -0.44
C ASP A 45 -11.60 19.70 0.79
N PHE A 46 -12.31 19.11 1.77
CA PHE A 46 -11.70 18.40 2.88
C PHE A 46 -11.60 16.91 2.52
N VAL A 47 -10.37 16.43 2.31
CA VAL A 47 -10.09 15.13 1.69
C VAL A 47 -9.56 14.14 2.73
N ASN A 48 -10.15 12.95 2.74
CA ASN A 48 -9.66 11.80 3.49
C ASN A 48 -8.49 11.12 2.74
N ASN A 49 -7.33 11.05 3.38
CA ASN A 49 -6.14 10.38 2.85
C ASN A 49 -6.01 8.96 3.42
N ALA A 50 -7.04 8.14 3.22
CA ALA A 50 -7.14 6.76 3.71
C ALA A 50 -6.91 6.65 5.22
N SER A 51 -7.68 7.43 6.00
CA SER A 51 -7.77 7.25 7.44
C SER A 51 -8.28 5.85 7.75
N ARG A 52 -7.78 5.23 8.83
CA ARG A 52 -8.07 3.83 9.11
C ARG A 52 -7.99 3.49 10.59
N ILE A 53 -8.71 2.46 10.95
CA ILE A 53 -8.62 1.80 12.25
C ILE A 53 -8.37 0.31 12.06
N GLY A 54 -7.73 -0.32 13.00
CA GLY A 54 -7.47 -1.76 12.92
C GLY A 54 -7.09 -2.38 14.24
N ILE A 55 -7.23 -3.70 14.28
CA ILE A 55 -6.72 -4.55 15.33
C ILE A 55 -5.76 -5.56 14.72
N LYS A 56 -4.71 -5.89 15.43
CA LYS A 56 -3.79 -6.96 15.06
C LYS A 56 -3.35 -7.71 16.29
N GLY A 57 -3.03 -8.96 16.13
CA GLY A 57 -2.58 -9.79 17.24
C GLY A 57 -1.56 -10.82 16.84
N ASN A 58 -0.79 -11.22 17.86
CA ASN A 58 0.18 -12.30 17.80
C ASN A 58 0.00 -13.17 19.04
N PHE A 59 -0.41 -14.43 18.85
CA PHE A 59 -0.63 -15.41 19.91
C PHE A 59 0.42 -16.51 19.80
N LYS A 60 1.30 -16.61 20.76
CA LYS A 60 2.28 -17.70 20.82
C LYS A 60 1.54 -19.02 21.10
N LEU A 61 1.53 -19.92 20.12
CA LEU A 61 0.92 -21.25 20.25
C LEU A 61 1.85 -22.21 20.98
N ASN A 62 3.15 -22.11 20.68
CA ASN A 62 4.25 -22.83 21.34
C ASN A 62 5.58 -22.12 21.02
N ASP A 63 6.72 -22.71 21.37
CA ASP A 63 8.03 -22.08 21.14
C ASP A 63 8.39 -21.88 19.67
N LYS A 64 7.75 -22.61 18.73
CA LYS A 64 8.03 -22.59 17.30
C LYS A 64 7.00 -21.80 16.50
N TYR A 65 5.74 -21.70 16.95
CA TYR A 65 4.64 -21.20 16.16
C TYR A 65 3.83 -20.12 16.89
N SER A 66 3.41 -19.13 16.13
CA SER A 66 2.47 -18.10 16.56
C SER A 66 1.33 -17.97 15.56
N LEU A 67 0.12 -17.81 16.06
CA LEU A 67 -1.03 -17.36 15.29
C LEU A 67 -0.95 -15.84 15.15
N ILE A 68 -1.11 -15.34 13.94
CA ILE A 68 -1.15 -13.91 13.64
C ILE A 68 -2.47 -13.55 12.97
N PHE A 69 -2.96 -12.36 13.25
CA PHE A 69 -4.12 -11.82 12.53
C PHE A 69 -4.06 -10.30 12.45
N GLN A 70 -4.77 -9.77 11.49
CA GLN A 70 -5.05 -8.34 11.34
C GLN A 70 -6.44 -8.16 10.79
N ALA A 71 -7.16 -7.14 11.25
CA ALA A 71 -8.38 -6.63 10.64
C ALA A 71 -8.27 -5.11 10.59
N GLU A 72 -8.26 -4.53 9.37
CA GLU A 72 -8.12 -3.10 9.13
C GLU A 72 -9.25 -2.62 8.23
N ASN A 73 -9.86 -1.51 8.61
CA ASN A 73 -10.86 -0.81 7.81
C ASN A 73 -10.49 0.65 7.61
N GLU A 74 -10.67 1.14 6.40
CA GLU A 74 -10.66 2.56 6.10
C GLU A 74 -11.93 3.18 6.66
N ILE A 75 -11.79 4.36 7.24
CA ILE A 75 -12.86 5.22 7.71
C ILE A 75 -12.72 6.58 7.04
N ASP A 76 -13.80 7.27 6.86
CA ASP A 76 -13.75 8.64 6.37
C ASP A 76 -14.24 9.61 7.45
N PRO A 77 -13.34 10.41 8.05
CA PRO A 77 -13.73 11.41 9.04
C PRO A 77 -14.26 12.71 8.40
N THR A 78 -14.27 12.84 7.07
CA THR A 78 -14.67 14.06 6.36
C THR A 78 -16.17 14.08 6.09
N ASP A 79 -16.77 12.94 5.70
CA ASP A 79 -18.20 12.81 5.43
C ASP A 79 -18.85 11.58 6.09
N GLY A 80 -18.06 10.77 6.80
CA GLY A 80 -18.51 9.54 7.45
C GLY A 80 -18.68 8.34 6.51
N LYS A 81 -18.28 8.44 5.24
CA LYS A 81 -18.43 7.40 4.22
C LYS A 81 -17.09 7.02 3.62
N ALA A 82 -16.62 5.80 3.87
CA ALA A 82 -15.32 5.30 3.39
C ALA A 82 -15.41 4.63 2.01
N ASP A 83 -16.60 4.20 1.58
CA ASP A 83 -16.84 3.54 0.29
C ASP A 83 -18.32 3.74 -0.12
N GLY A 84 -18.61 4.86 -0.78
CA GLY A 84 -19.96 5.26 -1.14
C GLY A 84 -20.86 5.43 0.10
N GLU A 85 -21.86 4.56 0.28
CA GLU A 85 -22.77 4.58 1.44
C GLU A 85 -22.20 3.85 2.68
N LYS A 86 -21.04 3.20 2.58
CA LYS A 86 -20.49 2.39 3.66
C LYS A 86 -19.60 3.22 4.59
N VAL A 87 -19.80 3.02 5.89
CA VAL A 87 -18.96 3.63 6.95
C VAL A 87 -17.53 3.04 6.95
N PHE A 88 -17.40 1.77 6.55
CA PHE A 88 -16.14 1.06 6.54
C PHE A 88 -15.82 0.49 5.16
N LYS A 89 -14.59 0.65 4.73
CA LYS A 89 -14.03 -0.01 3.55
C LYS A 89 -12.94 -0.97 3.97
N GLU A 90 -13.10 -2.23 3.59
CA GLU A 90 -12.14 -3.28 3.94
C GLU A 90 -10.74 -2.96 3.40
N ARG A 91 -9.75 -3.14 4.26
CA ARG A 91 -8.32 -3.06 3.95
C ARG A 91 -7.66 -4.41 4.24
N ASN A 92 -6.39 -4.41 4.68
CA ASN A 92 -5.66 -5.64 4.94
C ASN A 92 -6.27 -6.39 6.14
N THR A 93 -6.93 -7.50 5.86
CA THR A 93 -7.62 -8.36 6.84
C THR A 93 -7.23 -9.80 6.59
N PHE A 94 -6.51 -10.43 7.51
CA PHE A 94 -5.98 -11.78 7.35
C PHE A 94 -5.83 -12.52 8.68
N VAL A 95 -5.71 -13.83 8.59
CA VAL A 95 -5.26 -14.74 9.64
C VAL A 95 -4.11 -15.59 9.11
N GLY A 96 -3.15 -15.96 9.95
CA GLY A 96 -2.01 -16.75 9.52
C GLY A 96 -1.22 -17.38 10.65
N ILE A 97 -0.22 -18.18 10.26
CA ILE A 97 0.75 -18.81 11.16
C ILE A 97 2.15 -18.31 10.78
N LYS A 98 2.93 -17.99 11.80
CA LYS A 98 4.33 -17.59 11.69
C LYS A 98 5.19 -18.56 12.50
N GLY A 99 6.36 -18.89 11.96
CA GLY A 99 7.38 -19.72 12.61
C GLY A 99 8.74 -19.58 11.92
N ASP A 100 9.66 -20.52 12.17
CA ASP A 100 10.97 -20.54 11.52
C ASP A 100 10.90 -20.68 10.00
N PHE A 101 9.80 -21.27 9.50
CA PHE A 101 9.51 -21.37 8.07
C PHE A 101 9.10 -20.04 7.42
N GLY A 102 8.92 -18.97 8.20
CA GLY A 102 8.36 -17.69 7.74
C GLY A 102 6.91 -17.51 8.15
N LYS A 103 6.09 -16.94 7.27
CA LYS A 103 4.68 -16.60 7.53
C LYS A 103 3.79 -17.12 6.40
N LEU A 104 2.77 -17.91 6.75
CA LEU A 104 1.68 -18.33 5.88
C LEU A 104 0.39 -17.67 6.34
N TYR A 105 -0.36 -17.03 5.44
CA TYR A 105 -1.55 -16.26 5.81
C TYR A 105 -2.60 -16.26 4.69
N ALA A 106 -3.86 -16.04 5.07
CA ALA A 106 -4.99 -16.01 4.15
C ALA A 106 -5.98 -14.91 4.53
N GLY A 107 -6.64 -14.32 3.52
CA GLY A 107 -7.62 -13.26 3.72
C GLY A 107 -7.59 -12.22 2.61
N THR A 108 -7.64 -10.94 2.97
CA THR A 108 -7.50 -9.76 2.09
C THR A 108 -6.16 -9.09 2.37
N TYR A 109 -5.33 -8.92 1.33
CA TYR A 109 -4.01 -8.30 1.50
C TYR A 109 -3.51 -7.60 0.23
N ASP A 110 -2.52 -6.73 0.40
CA ASP A 110 -1.83 -6.09 -0.72
C ASP A 110 -0.98 -7.10 -1.49
N SER A 111 -0.94 -7.02 -2.82
CA SER A 111 -0.12 -7.90 -3.66
C SER A 111 1.38 -7.73 -3.37
N ALA A 112 2.19 -8.75 -3.66
CA ALA A 112 3.63 -8.66 -3.52
C ALA A 112 4.23 -7.56 -4.42
N LEU A 113 3.64 -7.30 -5.59
CA LEU A 113 4.02 -6.19 -6.45
C LEU A 113 3.76 -4.84 -5.79
N LYS A 114 2.59 -4.66 -5.16
CA LYS A 114 2.28 -3.43 -4.43
C LYS A 114 3.22 -3.23 -3.25
N LEU A 115 3.48 -4.26 -2.45
CA LEU A 115 4.43 -4.19 -1.35
C LEU A 115 5.86 -3.92 -1.83
N GLY A 116 6.19 -4.41 -3.04
CA GLY A 116 7.46 -4.21 -3.71
C GLY A 116 7.73 -2.79 -4.21
N GLN A 117 6.77 -1.84 -4.10
CA GLN A 117 7.04 -0.42 -4.32
C GLN A 117 7.98 0.17 -3.28
N LEU A 118 8.17 -0.53 -2.15
CA LEU A 118 8.96 -0.07 -1.01
C LEU A 118 8.42 1.26 -0.46
N LYS A 119 9.30 2.27 -0.38
CA LYS A 119 8.96 3.66 -0.02
C LYS A 119 9.31 4.64 -1.13
N VAL A 120 9.31 4.18 -2.38
CA VAL A 120 9.54 5.05 -3.54
C VAL A 120 8.42 6.06 -3.66
N ASP A 121 7.16 5.65 -3.39
CA ASP A 121 6.03 6.55 -3.32
C ASP A 121 6.05 7.39 -2.03
N LEU A 122 6.45 8.65 -2.15
CA LEU A 122 6.52 9.61 -1.05
C LEU A 122 5.18 10.29 -0.74
N PHE A 123 4.18 10.12 -1.62
CA PHE A 123 2.85 10.73 -1.53
C PHE A 123 1.74 9.69 -1.34
N ASN A 124 2.09 8.48 -0.91
CA ASN A 124 1.14 7.38 -0.72
C ASN A 124 -0.08 7.80 0.11
N ASP A 125 -1.26 7.33 -0.30
CA ASP A 125 -2.57 7.67 0.26
C ASP A 125 -3.08 9.10 -0.03
N THR A 126 -2.34 9.97 -0.75
CA THR A 126 -2.77 11.33 -1.11
C THR A 126 -3.24 11.43 -2.57
N ARG A 127 -3.62 12.62 -3.05
CA ARG A 127 -3.93 12.87 -4.47
C ARG A 127 -2.72 12.69 -5.39
N ALA A 128 -1.52 12.73 -4.83
CA ALA A 128 -0.26 12.51 -5.54
C ALA A 128 0.26 11.06 -5.47
N ASP A 129 -0.52 10.13 -4.94
CA ASP A 129 -0.23 8.70 -4.89
C ASP A 129 0.00 8.13 -6.29
N ILE A 130 1.00 7.26 -6.43
CA ILE A 130 1.36 6.61 -7.70
C ILE A 130 0.22 5.76 -8.29
N LYS A 131 -0.76 5.35 -7.49
CA LYS A 131 -1.94 4.62 -7.97
C LYS A 131 -2.72 5.35 -9.07
N TYR A 132 -2.58 6.66 -9.18
CA TYR A 132 -3.24 7.45 -10.23
C TYR A 132 -2.49 7.42 -11.57
N ILE A 133 -1.21 7.04 -11.58
CA ILE A 133 -0.34 6.96 -12.75
C ILE A 133 -0.01 5.51 -13.10
N LEU A 134 0.54 4.75 -12.14
CA LEU A 134 0.98 3.37 -12.34
C LEU A 134 -0.14 2.35 -12.09
N GLN A 135 -0.08 1.25 -12.82
CA GLN A 135 -0.87 0.05 -12.55
C GLN A 135 -0.21 -0.78 -11.44
N GLY A 136 -0.99 -1.63 -10.74
CA GLY A 136 -0.46 -2.63 -9.82
C GLY A 136 -0.55 -2.28 -8.33
N GLU A 137 -1.26 -1.20 -7.97
CA GLU A 137 -1.57 -0.89 -6.56
C GLU A 137 -2.75 -1.74 -6.06
N ASN A 138 -2.60 -3.08 -6.18
CA ASN A 138 -3.67 -4.04 -5.95
C ASN A 138 -3.74 -4.49 -4.48
N ARG A 139 -4.99 -4.51 -3.97
CA ARG A 139 -5.38 -5.28 -2.80
C ARG A 139 -6.34 -6.35 -3.27
N MET A 140 -6.12 -7.58 -2.84
CA MET A 140 -6.79 -8.76 -3.35
C MET A 140 -7.46 -9.52 -2.20
N ASN A 141 -8.70 -9.94 -2.44
CA ASN A 141 -9.50 -10.76 -1.52
C ASN A 141 -9.30 -12.25 -1.83
N SER A 142 -9.67 -13.11 -0.89
CA SER A 142 -9.58 -14.59 -1.05
C SER A 142 -8.17 -15.09 -1.37
N PHE A 143 -7.23 -14.54 -0.73
CA PHE A 143 -5.81 -14.60 -0.99
C PHE A 143 -5.12 -15.56 -0.03
N VAL A 144 -4.16 -16.33 -0.54
CA VAL A 144 -3.20 -17.11 0.25
C VAL A 144 -1.81 -16.57 -0.03
N GLY A 145 -1.09 -16.21 1.02
CA GLY A 145 0.24 -15.65 0.94
C GLY A 145 1.26 -16.39 1.79
N TYR A 146 2.49 -16.43 1.27
CA TYR A 146 3.65 -16.89 1.98
C TYR A 146 4.74 -15.81 1.94
N GLU A 147 5.40 -15.59 3.08
CA GLU A 147 6.58 -14.76 3.22
C GLU A 147 7.68 -15.58 3.89
N SER A 148 8.82 -15.73 3.23
CA SER A 148 9.95 -16.50 3.74
C SER A 148 10.58 -15.83 4.98
N PRO A 149 11.30 -16.58 5.82
CA PRO A 149 12.30 -15.98 6.69
C PRO A 149 13.38 -15.30 5.84
N GLU A 150 14.35 -14.68 6.45
CA GLU A 150 15.56 -14.29 5.74
C GLU A 150 16.29 -15.53 5.23
N LEU A 151 16.38 -15.67 3.89
CA LEU A 151 17.06 -16.81 3.24
C LEU A 151 18.57 -16.65 3.28
N ILE A 152 19.03 -15.42 3.05
CA ILE A 152 20.38 -14.91 3.30
C ILE A 152 20.20 -13.54 3.92
N GLU A 153 21.24 -12.95 4.49
CA GLU A 153 21.19 -11.65 5.14
C GLU A 153 20.51 -10.60 4.25
N GLY A 154 19.40 -10.05 4.74
CA GLY A 154 18.59 -9.04 4.08
C GLY A 154 17.64 -9.53 2.98
N MET A 155 17.69 -10.79 2.54
CA MET A 155 16.88 -11.28 1.41
C MET A 155 15.64 -12.05 1.88
N LYS A 156 14.48 -11.68 1.33
CA LYS A 156 13.19 -12.38 1.53
C LYS A 156 12.46 -12.58 0.23
N VAL A 157 11.62 -13.62 0.21
CA VAL A 157 10.71 -13.94 -0.89
C VAL A 157 9.27 -13.87 -0.40
N SER A 158 8.37 -13.30 -1.21
CA SER A 158 6.93 -13.32 -0.97
C SER A 158 6.23 -13.94 -2.17
N LEU A 159 5.27 -14.82 -1.90
CA LEU A 159 4.47 -15.53 -2.90
C LEU A 159 3.00 -15.36 -2.52
N ASN A 160 2.17 -15.01 -3.48
CA ASN A 160 0.75 -14.82 -3.27
C ASN A 160 -0.04 -15.51 -4.39
N SER A 161 -1.13 -16.17 -4.05
CA SER A 161 -2.02 -16.80 -5.00
C SER A 161 -3.47 -16.56 -4.62
N ILE A 162 -4.28 -16.36 -5.65
CA ILE A 162 -5.74 -16.31 -5.58
C ILE A 162 -6.25 -17.24 -6.65
N SER A 163 -7.14 -18.15 -6.27
CA SER A 163 -7.90 -18.97 -7.23
C SER A 163 -9.35 -18.56 -7.15
N GLN A 164 -9.90 -18.06 -8.24
CA GLN A 164 -11.28 -17.60 -8.38
C GLN A 164 -11.90 -18.19 -9.64
N SER A 165 -13.24 -18.23 -9.69
CA SER A 165 -13.97 -18.66 -10.89
C SER A 165 -13.70 -17.81 -12.13
N SER A 166 -13.16 -16.59 -11.96
CA SER A 166 -12.79 -15.66 -13.04
C SER A 166 -11.36 -15.84 -13.54
N GLY A 167 -10.59 -16.74 -12.97
CA GLY A 167 -9.17 -16.99 -13.27
C GLY A 167 -8.26 -16.93 -12.05
N ASP A 168 -7.06 -17.45 -12.23
CA ASP A 168 -6.04 -17.46 -11.18
C ASP A 168 -5.16 -16.22 -11.30
N PHE A 169 -4.84 -15.65 -10.16
CA PHE A 169 -3.91 -14.55 -10.02
C PHE A 169 -2.69 -14.99 -9.19
N TYR A 170 -1.52 -14.56 -9.61
CA TYR A 170 -0.27 -14.80 -8.91
C TYR A 170 0.50 -13.51 -8.71
N SER A 171 1.08 -13.34 -7.52
CA SER A 171 1.98 -12.24 -7.23
C SER A 171 3.17 -12.73 -6.45
N TYR A 172 4.37 -12.30 -6.82
CA TYR A 172 5.59 -12.69 -6.13
C TYR A 172 6.62 -11.57 -6.14
N SER A 173 7.47 -11.58 -5.12
CA SER A 173 8.58 -10.63 -5.02
C SER A 173 9.80 -11.24 -4.35
N ILE A 174 10.96 -10.73 -4.73
CA ILE A 174 12.22 -10.89 -4.01
C ILE A 174 12.61 -9.50 -3.53
N THR A 175 12.87 -9.37 -2.24
CA THR A 175 13.35 -8.13 -1.63
C THR A 175 14.74 -8.34 -1.06
N TYR A 176 15.58 -7.31 -1.17
CA TYR A 176 16.89 -7.30 -0.55
C TYR A 176 17.11 -5.98 0.17
N LYS A 177 17.51 -6.04 1.43
CA LYS A 177 17.65 -4.87 2.29
C LYS A 177 18.97 -4.92 3.05
N THR A 178 19.73 -3.83 2.93
CA THR A 178 20.88 -3.52 3.80
C THR A 178 20.62 -2.25 4.59
N GLU A 179 21.60 -1.72 5.29
CA GLU A 179 21.53 -0.45 5.99
C GLU A 179 21.16 0.71 5.03
N ASN A 180 21.80 0.77 3.86
CA ASN A 180 21.71 1.90 2.94
C ASN A 180 20.95 1.60 1.65
N ILE A 181 20.65 0.33 1.36
CA ILE A 181 19.98 -0.10 0.13
C ILE A 181 18.75 -0.94 0.49
N ASN A 182 17.65 -0.65 -0.16
CA ASN A 182 16.48 -1.49 -0.13
C ASN A 182 16.00 -1.67 -1.57
N SER A 183 15.87 -2.91 -2.04
CA SER A 183 15.47 -3.22 -3.40
C SER A 183 14.39 -4.30 -3.45
N ALA A 184 13.58 -4.29 -4.48
CA ALA A 184 12.55 -5.29 -4.74
C ALA A 184 12.39 -5.53 -6.23
N LEU A 185 12.34 -6.80 -6.62
CA LEU A 185 11.84 -7.23 -7.92
C LEU A 185 10.53 -7.96 -7.68
N SER A 186 9.46 -7.49 -8.32
CA SER A 186 8.10 -7.95 -8.04
C SER A 186 7.31 -8.15 -9.32
N VAL A 187 6.40 -9.12 -9.31
CA VAL A 187 5.57 -9.46 -10.47
C VAL A 187 4.13 -9.73 -10.03
N ASP A 188 3.18 -9.17 -10.76
CA ASP A 188 1.77 -9.56 -10.75
C ASP A 188 1.46 -10.25 -12.08
N LYS A 189 0.76 -11.39 -12.04
CA LYS A 189 0.26 -12.14 -13.18
C LYS A 189 -1.26 -12.22 -13.11
N ASP A 190 -1.93 -11.74 -14.17
CA ASP A 190 -3.38 -11.66 -14.31
C ASP A 190 -4.08 -10.87 -13.19
N ALA A 191 -3.39 -9.89 -12.61
CA ALA A 191 -3.93 -9.04 -11.56
C ALA A 191 -4.96 -8.06 -12.12
N LYS A 192 -6.25 -8.35 -11.96
CA LYS A 192 -7.35 -7.53 -12.49
C LYS A 192 -7.21 -7.26 -13.99
N GLY A 193 -6.74 -8.26 -14.76
CA GLY A 193 -6.55 -8.19 -16.19
C GLY A 193 -5.24 -7.53 -16.64
N PHE A 194 -4.25 -7.45 -15.74
CA PHE A 194 -2.92 -6.92 -16.05
C PHE A 194 -1.81 -7.87 -15.60
N ASP A 195 -0.78 -7.99 -16.44
CA ASP A 195 0.54 -8.47 -16.07
C ASP A 195 1.43 -7.27 -15.78
N SER A 196 2.17 -7.29 -14.68
CA SER A 196 3.08 -6.20 -14.31
C SER A 196 4.37 -6.75 -13.69
N THR A 197 5.51 -6.17 -14.09
CA THR A 197 6.82 -6.44 -13.48
C THR A 197 7.39 -5.11 -12.99
N ARG A 198 7.87 -5.07 -11.75
CA ARG A 198 8.35 -3.87 -11.08
C ARG A 198 9.72 -4.12 -10.46
N LEU A 199 10.66 -3.23 -10.74
CA LEU A 199 11.92 -3.09 -10.03
C LEU A 199 11.87 -1.81 -9.21
N ALA A 200 12.06 -1.89 -7.90
CA ALA A 200 12.18 -0.72 -7.03
C ALA A 200 13.54 -0.72 -6.31
N LEU A 201 14.16 0.44 -6.24
CA LEU A 201 15.44 0.68 -5.60
C LEU A 201 15.32 1.89 -4.69
N MET A 202 15.80 1.77 -3.46
CA MET A 202 15.90 2.86 -2.49
C MET A 202 17.34 2.95 -1.97
N PHE A 203 17.86 4.14 -1.95
CA PHE A 203 19.21 4.44 -1.45
C PHE A 203 19.12 5.49 -0.33
N ALA A 204 19.74 5.20 0.81
CA ALA A 204 19.93 6.17 1.88
C ALA A 204 21.39 6.67 1.85
N VAL A 205 21.59 7.97 1.57
CA VAL A 205 22.90 8.60 1.46
C VAL A 205 22.88 9.91 2.25
N TYR A 206 23.62 9.97 3.35
CA TYR A 206 23.60 11.10 4.28
C TYR A 206 22.18 11.43 4.76
N ASN A 207 21.68 12.62 4.44
CA ASN A 207 20.32 13.08 4.77
C ASN A 207 19.33 12.94 3.61
N PHE A 208 19.69 12.17 2.55
CA PHE A 208 18.82 11.92 1.40
C PHE A 208 18.36 10.46 1.39
N ASP A 209 17.08 10.26 1.08
CA ASP A 209 16.53 8.99 0.65
C ASP A 209 16.13 9.14 -0.82
N ILE A 210 16.74 8.35 -1.71
CA ILE A 210 16.52 8.42 -3.18
C ILE A 210 15.81 7.14 -3.60
N GLY A 211 14.72 7.27 -4.34
CA GLY A 211 13.92 6.17 -4.86
C GLY A 211 13.86 6.15 -6.38
N LEU A 212 13.98 4.96 -6.96
CA LEU A 212 13.75 4.67 -8.37
C LEU A 212 12.83 3.46 -8.48
N LEU A 213 11.80 3.57 -9.32
CA LEU A 213 10.91 2.46 -9.65
C LEU A 213 10.75 2.40 -11.16
N LEU A 214 10.97 1.23 -11.73
CA LEU A 214 10.76 0.92 -13.13
C LEU A 214 9.70 -0.17 -13.22
N GLN A 215 8.73 -0.01 -14.12
CA GLN A 215 7.64 -0.96 -14.26
C GLN A 215 7.27 -1.18 -15.71
N ASN A 216 7.18 -2.46 -16.08
CA ASN A 216 6.54 -2.88 -17.33
C ASN A 216 5.16 -3.44 -17.00
N SER A 217 4.15 -2.96 -17.71
CA SER A 217 2.76 -3.42 -17.56
C SER A 217 2.18 -3.82 -18.91
N LYS A 218 1.30 -4.82 -18.90
CA LYS A 218 0.56 -5.28 -20.06
C LYS A 218 -0.91 -5.48 -19.70
N LYS A 219 -1.80 -4.81 -20.40
CA LYS A 219 -3.25 -5.07 -20.30
C LYS A 219 -3.58 -6.29 -21.16
N ILE A 220 -4.08 -7.37 -20.53
CA ILE A 220 -4.27 -8.68 -21.19
C ILE A 220 -5.28 -8.59 -22.31
N SER A 221 -6.42 -7.91 -22.08
CA SER A 221 -7.53 -7.83 -23.04
C SER A 221 -7.20 -7.12 -24.36
N THR A 222 -6.28 -6.16 -24.34
CA THR A 222 -5.93 -5.32 -25.52
C THR A 222 -4.48 -5.53 -25.97
N ASN A 223 -3.67 -6.26 -25.22
CA ASN A 223 -2.22 -6.35 -25.39
C ASN A 223 -1.47 -4.98 -25.32
N LYS A 224 -2.12 -3.89 -24.86
CA LYS A 224 -1.45 -2.61 -24.63
C LYS A 224 -0.32 -2.83 -23.62
N LYS A 225 0.89 -2.39 -23.96
CA LYS A 225 2.08 -2.42 -23.10
C LYS A 225 2.46 -1.00 -22.72
N ASP A 226 3.10 -0.84 -21.58
CA ASP A 226 3.59 0.44 -21.07
C ASP A 226 4.83 0.24 -20.21
N GLU A 227 5.73 1.20 -20.28
CA GLU A 227 6.94 1.30 -19.46
C GLU A 227 6.82 2.53 -18.56
N GLY A 228 6.32 2.30 -17.34
CA GLY A 228 6.20 3.35 -16.34
C GLY A 228 7.44 3.47 -15.45
N HIS A 229 7.67 4.67 -14.95
CA HIS A 229 8.76 4.90 -13.99
C HIS A 229 8.41 5.95 -12.95
N ILE A 230 9.09 5.87 -11.81
CA ILE A 230 9.07 6.87 -10.75
C ILE A 230 10.50 7.18 -10.34
N PHE A 231 10.76 8.46 -10.18
CA PHE A 231 11.92 8.98 -9.45
C PHE A 231 11.42 9.75 -8.23
N SER A 232 12.03 9.51 -7.08
CA SER A 232 11.70 10.24 -5.86
C SER A 232 12.95 10.57 -5.06
N ILE A 233 12.93 11.71 -4.37
CA ILE A 233 13.99 12.14 -3.48
C ILE A 233 13.38 12.82 -2.26
N ASN A 234 13.80 12.40 -1.08
CA ASN A 234 13.48 13.03 0.19
C ASN A 234 14.76 13.53 0.84
N ARG A 235 14.78 14.79 1.25
CA ARG A 235 15.88 15.40 2.01
C ARG A 235 15.41 15.71 3.42
N LYS A 236 16.07 15.12 4.40
CA LYS A 236 15.90 15.46 5.82
C LYS A 236 16.61 16.78 6.10
N LEU A 237 15.85 17.80 6.49
CA LEU A 237 16.39 19.12 6.88
C LEU A 237 16.75 19.14 8.36
N SER A 238 16.02 18.37 9.16
CA SER A 238 16.23 18.15 10.59
C SER A 238 15.56 16.83 11.01
N ASP A 239 15.63 16.45 12.28
CA ASP A 239 14.92 15.30 12.84
C ASP A 239 13.39 15.44 12.71
N LYS A 240 12.89 16.66 12.57
CA LYS A 240 11.46 16.96 12.50
C LYS A 240 10.98 17.35 11.12
N SER A 241 11.84 17.77 10.20
CA SER A 241 11.40 18.34 8.91
C SER A 241 12.09 17.72 7.71
N SER A 242 11.34 17.56 6.64
CA SER A 242 11.81 17.05 5.35
C SER A 242 11.14 17.78 4.20
N ILE A 243 11.88 17.93 3.10
CA ILE A 243 11.33 18.29 1.78
C ILE A 243 11.49 17.09 0.85
N TYR A 244 10.56 16.92 -0.06
CA TYR A 244 10.59 15.79 -0.98
C TYR A 244 9.96 16.11 -2.33
N PHE A 245 10.44 15.40 -3.33
CA PHE A 245 10.00 15.50 -4.72
C PHE A 245 9.74 14.09 -5.28
N GLN A 246 8.78 13.98 -6.16
CA GLN A 246 8.46 12.77 -6.92
C GLN A 246 8.02 13.13 -8.32
N ASN A 247 8.55 12.42 -9.31
CA ASN A 247 8.05 12.39 -10.68
C ASN A 247 7.62 10.96 -11.00
N ALA A 248 6.42 10.80 -11.53
CA ALA A 248 5.87 9.52 -11.97
C ALA A 248 5.37 9.67 -13.40
N LYS A 249 5.65 8.68 -14.26
CA LYS A 249 5.20 8.64 -15.66
C LYS A 249 4.74 7.25 -16.05
N SER A 250 3.61 7.15 -16.80
CA SER A 250 3.08 5.91 -17.37
C SER A 250 1.87 6.19 -18.25
N ASP A 251 1.74 5.44 -19.34
CA ASP A 251 0.62 5.51 -20.30
C ASP A 251 -0.47 4.46 -20.00
N MET A 252 -0.35 3.68 -18.92
CA MET A 252 -1.25 2.56 -18.70
C MET A 252 -2.63 3.00 -18.21
N LYS A 253 -2.69 3.99 -17.33
CA LYS A 253 -3.95 4.49 -16.74
C LYS A 253 -4.49 5.75 -17.41
N ILE A 254 -3.61 6.64 -17.77
CA ILE A 254 -3.92 7.89 -18.48
C ILE A 254 -2.91 8.08 -19.58
N ASP A 255 -3.36 8.47 -20.75
CA ASP A 255 -2.50 8.62 -21.93
C ASP A 255 -1.51 9.78 -21.73
N ASP A 256 -0.22 9.52 -21.97
CA ASP A 256 0.90 10.41 -21.67
C ASP A 256 0.92 10.90 -20.21
N GLY A 257 0.52 10.02 -19.29
CA GLY A 257 0.36 10.35 -17.89
C GLY A 257 1.67 10.72 -17.21
N GLU A 258 1.78 11.97 -16.76
CA GLU A 258 2.90 12.43 -15.94
C GLU A 258 2.38 13.14 -14.69
N GLN A 259 3.04 12.88 -13.55
CA GLN A 259 2.74 13.55 -12.29
C GLN A 259 4.02 14.00 -11.62
N ARG A 260 4.10 15.29 -11.30
CA ARG A 260 5.19 15.91 -10.55
C ARG A 260 4.66 16.44 -9.23
N SER A 261 5.32 16.09 -8.14
CA SER A 261 4.85 16.41 -6.80
C SER A 261 5.98 16.90 -5.92
N PHE A 262 5.70 17.94 -5.13
CA PHE A 262 6.58 18.51 -4.13
C PHE A 262 5.90 18.46 -2.78
N GLY A 263 6.66 18.21 -1.72
CA GLY A 263 6.12 18.16 -0.38
C GLY A 263 7.08 18.68 0.67
N TYR A 264 6.50 19.20 1.73
CA TYR A 264 7.17 19.50 2.98
C TYR A 264 6.40 18.86 4.12
N THR A 265 7.13 18.25 5.05
CA THR A 265 6.54 17.66 6.27
C THR A 265 7.26 18.19 7.49
N TYR A 266 6.48 18.49 8.54
CA TYR A 266 6.97 18.79 9.87
C TYR A 266 6.35 17.86 10.90
N LYS A 267 7.18 17.11 11.64
CA LYS A 267 6.77 16.22 12.74
C LYS A 267 6.60 17.05 14.02
N ILE A 268 5.38 17.15 14.51
CA ILE A 268 5.09 17.75 15.80
C ILE A 268 5.66 16.84 16.92
N ASN A 269 5.41 15.53 16.76
CA ASN A 269 5.93 14.47 17.62
C ASN A 269 6.07 13.15 16.84
N ALA A 270 6.36 12.04 17.53
CA ALA A 270 6.52 10.72 16.90
C ALA A 270 5.24 10.19 16.20
N LYS A 271 4.05 10.67 16.60
CA LYS A 271 2.75 10.20 16.10
C LYS A 271 2.06 11.21 15.20
N THR A 272 2.46 12.47 15.22
CA THR A 272 1.75 13.57 14.56
C THR A 272 2.69 14.33 13.63
N LYS A 273 2.27 14.49 12.39
CA LYS A 273 2.92 15.38 11.42
C LYS A 273 1.90 16.28 10.73
N ILE A 274 2.34 17.45 10.31
CA ILE A 274 1.67 18.31 9.35
C ILE A 274 2.43 18.28 8.04
N PHE A 275 1.74 18.50 6.95
CA PHE A 275 2.35 18.52 5.62
C PHE A 275 1.70 19.56 4.71
N ILE A 276 2.48 20.00 3.73
CA ILE A 276 1.99 20.76 2.57
C ILE A 276 2.49 20.07 1.33
N HIS A 277 1.61 19.85 0.36
CA HIS A 277 1.90 19.22 -0.92
C HIS A 277 1.45 20.11 -2.06
N GLN A 278 2.23 20.10 -3.13
CA GLN A 278 1.83 20.57 -4.44
C GLN A 278 2.03 19.43 -5.42
N SER A 279 1.06 19.16 -6.26
CA SER A 279 1.16 18.14 -7.31
C SER A 279 0.54 18.66 -8.60
N SER A 280 1.16 18.35 -9.73
CA SER A 280 0.63 18.59 -11.07
C SER A 280 0.54 17.25 -11.78
N ARG A 281 -0.63 16.94 -12.31
CA ARG A 281 -0.88 15.76 -13.14
C ARG A 281 -1.30 16.19 -14.53
N GLU A 282 -0.59 15.68 -15.55
CA GLU A 282 -0.82 15.99 -16.95
C GLU A 282 -1.20 14.72 -17.71
N SER A 283 -2.02 14.88 -18.74
CA SER A 283 -2.35 13.83 -19.72
C SER A 283 -2.75 14.45 -21.04
N SER A 284 -2.50 13.74 -22.16
CA SER A 284 -2.83 14.23 -23.50
C SER A 284 -4.34 14.37 -23.74
N ASN A 285 -5.17 13.59 -23.04
CA ASN A 285 -6.62 13.55 -23.24
C ASN A 285 -7.44 14.31 -22.18
N LYS A 286 -6.85 14.63 -21.00
CA LYS A 286 -7.54 15.33 -19.90
C LYS A 286 -6.91 16.67 -19.55
N GLY A 287 -5.79 17.01 -20.19
CA GLY A 287 -5.06 18.23 -19.85
C GLY A 287 -4.33 18.14 -18.52
N LYS A 288 -4.14 19.28 -17.90
CA LYS A 288 -3.39 19.46 -16.65
C LYS A 288 -4.34 19.72 -15.49
N VAL A 289 -4.07 19.08 -14.34
CA VAL A 289 -4.74 19.32 -13.06
C VAL A 289 -3.68 19.57 -12.01
N ASP A 290 -3.79 20.68 -11.30
CA ASP A 290 -2.90 21.07 -10.22
C ASP A 290 -3.62 20.87 -8.87
N TYR A 291 -2.86 20.42 -7.86
CA TYR A 291 -3.33 20.18 -6.50
C TYR A 291 -2.44 20.90 -5.51
N ILE A 292 -3.03 21.59 -4.56
CA ILE A 292 -2.36 22.14 -3.39
C ILE A 292 -3.09 21.64 -2.16
N SER A 293 -2.38 20.95 -1.26
CA SER A 293 -2.93 20.31 -0.07
C SER A 293 -2.17 20.76 1.18
N VAL A 294 -2.91 21.09 2.23
CA VAL A 294 -2.39 21.26 3.59
C VAL A 294 -3.09 20.26 4.49
N GLY A 295 -2.33 19.44 5.20
CA GLY A 295 -2.92 18.34 5.94
C GLY A 295 -2.17 17.94 7.20
N THR A 296 -2.75 16.96 7.88
CA THR A 296 -2.20 16.36 9.08
C THR A 296 -2.37 14.86 9.08
N GLU A 297 -1.42 14.16 9.65
CA GLU A 297 -1.49 12.72 9.93
C GLU A 297 -1.23 12.49 11.41
N TYR A 298 -2.12 11.74 12.06
CA TYR A 298 -1.98 11.26 13.43
C TYR A 298 -2.06 9.73 13.46
N LYS A 299 -1.10 9.08 14.13
CA LYS A 299 -1.04 7.62 14.35
C LYS A 299 -1.20 7.30 15.83
N PHE A 300 -1.97 6.28 16.14
CA PHE A 300 -2.19 5.82 17.53
C PHE A 300 -2.11 4.30 17.65
#